data_c7c255f5497d066872a69cc8d7cb0c5b
#
_entry.id   c7c255f5497d066872a69cc8d7cb0c5b
#
_cell.length_a   1.000
_cell.length_b   1.000
_cell.length_c   1.000
_cell.angle_alpha   90.00
_cell.angle_beta   90.00
_cell.angle_gamma   90.00
#
_symmetry.space_group_name_H-M   'P 1'
#
loop_
_entity.id
_entity.type
_entity.pdbx_description
1 polymer ?
#
loop_
_entity_poly.entity_id
_entity_poly.type
_entity_poly.pdbx_seq_one_letter_code
_entity_poly.pdbx_strand_id
1 'polypeptide(L)'
;VRKQYVKGIAMLALEIAYFVFMAINGVDYLSKLPTLGTNAGGKKLVDGFWVYTEPDRSVVILLYGVATLVITAAFIGLWVMSVRSAYKSQVLLEENGKAPSFMDDVRELLDAKAHVLLMFLPTLGIAVFTVLPLIFMISMAFTSYDHKHLVLFHWVGFENFAKVFSNSGGTVN
;
A
#
# COMPACT_ATOMS: atom_id res chain seq x y z
N VAL A 1 11.83 34.73 -4.39
CA VAL A 1 12.10 33.58 -3.47
C VAL A 1 10.76 33.07 -2.96
N ARG A 2 10.41 31.82 -3.30
CA ARG A 2 9.18 31.15 -2.83
C ARG A 2 9.24 30.97 -1.31
N LYS A 3 8.41 31.68 -0.55
CA LYS A 3 8.28 31.51 0.92
C LYS A 3 7.39 30.29 1.29
N GLN A 4 7.51 29.15 0.58
CA GLN A 4 6.73 27.94 0.84
C GLN A 4 7.57 26.84 1.54
N TYR A 5 8.47 27.27 2.42
CA TYR A 5 9.36 26.34 3.15
C TYR A 5 8.61 25.27 3.93
N VAL A 6 7.47 25.62 4.56
CA VAL A 6 6.67 24.69 5.37
C VAL A 6 6.14 23.54 4.51
N LYS A 7 5.62 23.84 3.32
CA LYS A 7 5.11 22.83 2.39
C LYS A 7 6.24 21.92 1.87
N GLY A 8 7.41 22.52 1.56
CA GLY A 8 8.59 21.74 1.13
C GLY A 8 9.10 20.83 2.23
N ILE A 9 9.19 21.29 3.48
CA ILE A 9 9.63 20.50 4.64
C ILE A 9 8.62 19.36 4.91
N ALA A 10 7.32 19.64 4.85
CA ALA A 10 6.29 18.62 5.06
C ALA A 10 6.37 17.50 4.01
N MET A 11 6.57 17.87 2.73
CA MET A 11 6.75 16.87 1.66
C MET A 11 8.05 16.09 1.81
N LEU A 12 9.16 16.74 2.16
CA LEU A 12 10.42 16.06 2.43
C LEU A 12 10.30 15.07 3.60
N ALA A 13 9.60 15.46 4.67
CA ALA A 13 9.36 14.57 5.81
C ALA A 13 8.53 13.35 5.41
N LEU A 14 7.52 13.53 4.56
CA LEU A 14 6.71 12.44 4.04
C LEU A 14 7.53 11.51 3.13
N GLU A 15 8.39 12.05 2.27
CA GLU A 15 9.30 11.27 1.44
C GLU A 15 10.28 10.45 2.28
N ILE A 16 10.91 11.07 3.28
CA ILE A 16 11.81 10.36 4.21
C ILE A 16 11.06 9.24 4.93
N ALA A 17 9.86 9.51 5.46
CA ALA A 17 9.05 8.51 6.15
C ALA A 17 8.70 7.34 5.24
N TYR A 18 8.33 7.61 3.97
CA TYR A 18 8.06 6.57 2.98
C TYR A 18 9.30 5.73 2.67
N PHE A 19 10.45 6.35 2.43
CA PHE A 19 11.69 5.60 2.16
C PHE A 19 12.16 4.78 3.36
N VAL A 20 12.04 5.30 4.58
CA VAL A 20 12.32 4.56 5.81
C VAL A 20 11.38 3.36 5.94
N PHE A 21 10.09 3.53 5.71
CA PHE A 21 9.12 2.44 5.70
C PHE A 21 9.49 1.38 4.65
N MET A 22 9.83 1.80 3.43
CA MET A 22 10.25 0.89 2.36
C MET A 22 11.52 0.12 2.73
N ALA A 23 12.52 0.79 3.31
CA ALA A 23 13.77 0.15 3.69
C ALA A 23 13.61 -0.87 4.83
N ILE A 24 12.72 -0.61 5.79
CA ILE A 24 12.54 -1.47 6.96
C ILE A 24 11.60 -2.64 6.65
N ASN A 25 10.50 -2.41 5.94
CA ASN A 25 9.42 -3.37 5.76
C ASN A 25 9.04 -3.59 4.29
N GLY A 26 8.87 -2.50 3.53
CA GLY A 26 8.21 -2.54 2.23
C GLY A 26 8.93 -3.42 1.22
N VAL A 27 10.24 -3.29 1.10
CA VAL A 27 11.05 -4.07 0.14
C VAL A 27 11.01 -5.56 0.47
N ASP A 28 11.08 -5.95 1.74
CA ASP A 28 11.03 -7.37 2.14
C ASP A 28 9.68 -8.00 1.74
N TYR A 29 8.57 -7.37 2.11
CA TYR A 29 7.24 -7.89 1.76
C TYR A 29 6.96 -7.86 0.27
N LEU A 30 7.38 -6.82 -0.46
CA LEU A 30 7.22 -6.78 -1.92
C LEU A 30 8.06 -7.84 -2.64
N SER A 31 9.27 -8.12 -2.16
CA SER A 31 10.13 -9.15 -2.73
C SER A 31 9.57 -10.57 -2.55
N LYS A 32 8.88 -10.81 -1.43
CA LYS A 32 8.23 -12.09 -1.11
C LYS A 32 6.82 -12.22 -1.69
N LEU A 33 6.19 -11.13 -2.11
CA LEU A 33 4.82 -11.11 -2.61
C LEU A 33 4.59 -12.03 -3.83
N PRO A 34 5.51 -12.11 -4.82
CA PRO A 34 5.33 -13.01 -5.97
C PRO A 34 5.30 -14.50 -5.62
N THR A 35 6.01 -14.91 -4.57
CA THR A 35 6.11 -16.31 -4.14
C THR A 35 5.22 -16.63 -2.94
N LEU A 36 4.76 -15.61 -2.22
CA LEU A 36 4.06 -15.69 -0.93
C LEU A 36 4.87 -16.40 0.18
N GLY A 37 6.20 -16.39 0.02
CA GLY A 37 7.13 -17.11 0.88
C GLY A 37 7.50 -18.49 0.34
N THR A 38 8.69 -18.93 0.69
CA THR A 38 9.24 -20.23 0.22
C THR A 38 9.79 -21.07 1.38
N ASN A 39 9.95 -20.48 2.56
CA ASN A 39 10.51 -21.16 3.71
C ASN A 39 9.40 -21.92 4.47
N ALA A 40 9.40 -23.23 4.37
CA ALA A 40 8.47 -24.08 5.11
C ALA A 40 8.82 -24.21 6.62
N GLY A 41 9.91 -23.58 7.05
CA GLY A 41 10.42 -23.72 8.40
C GLY A 41 11.08 -25.08 8.66
N GLY A 42 11.47 -25.29 9.88
CA GLY A 42 12.02 -26.56 10.33
C GLY A 42 13.35 -26.42 11.05
N LYS A 43 13.94 -27.57 11.39
CA LYS A 43 15.25 -27.63 12.03
C LYS A 43 16.33 -27.74 10.97
N LYS A 44 17.30 -26.83 10.98
CA LYS A 44 18.50 -26.89 10.15
C LYS A 44 19.74 -27.04 11.04
N LEU A 45 20.66 -27.89 10.65
CA LEU A 45 21.95 -28.03 11.31
C LEU A 45 22.87 -26.93 10.74
N VAL A 46 23.27 -25.98 11.60
CA VAL A 46 24.19 -24.89 11.26
C VAL A 46 25.37 -24.98 12.25
N ASP A 47 26.57 -25.16 11.76
CA ASP A 47 27.80 -25.27 12.56
C ASP A 47 27.72 -26.29 13.72
N GLY A 48 27.02 -27.43 13.50
CA GLY A 48 26.85 -28.48 14.50
C GLY A 48 25.72 -28.25 15.51
N PHE A 49 24.98 -27.15 15.42
CA PHE A 49 23.83 -26.84 16.27
C PHE A 49 22.53 -26.91 15.49
N TRP A 50 21.48 -27.45 16.13
CA TRP A 50 20.12 -27.42 15.56
C TRP A 50 19.49 -26.05 15.74
N VAL A 51 19.37 -25.30 14.64
CA VAL A 51 18.70 -24.01 14.62
C VAL A 51 17.28 -24.21 14.08
N TYR A 52 16.30 -23.73 14.82
CA TYR A 52 14.91 -23.70 14.38
C TYR A 52 14.68 -22.47 13.50
N THR A 53 14.19 -22.69 12.28
CA THR A 53 13.80 -21.61 11.37
C THR A 53 12.28 -21.56 11.32
N GLU A 54 11.71 -20.40 11.62
CA GLU A 54 10.26 -20.19 11.50
C GLU A 54 9.80 -20.25 10.04
N PRO A 55 8.61 -20.82 9.76
CA PRO A 55 8.05 -20.82 8.43
C PRO A 55 7.62 -19.41 8.01
N ASP A 56 7.70 -19.15 6.72
CA ASP A 56 7.08 -17.95 6.13
C ASP A 56 5.55 -18.04 6.30
N ARG A 57 4.95 -16.93 6.70
CA ARG A 57 3.50 -16.81 6.84
C ARG A 57 2.92 -16.12 5.62
N SER A 58 2.43 -16.89 4.65
CA SER A 58 1.92 -16.35 3.38
C SER A 58 0.79 -15.34 3.57
N VAL A 59 -0.09 -15.54 4.58
CA VAL A 59 -1.15 -14.57 4.94
C VAL A 59 -0.55 -13.21 5.31
N VAL A 60 0.51 -13.21 6.11
CA VAL A 60 1.18 -11.98 6.57
C VAL A 60 1.89 -11.30 5.39
N ILE A 61 2.58 -12.08 4.56
CA ILE A 61 3.27 -11.58 3.35
C ILE A 61 2.26 -10.95 2.40
N LEU A 62 1.13 -11.61 2.15
CA LEU A 62 0.08 -11.09 1.28
C LEU A 62 -0.54 -9.81 1.86
N LEU A 63 -0.88 -9.80 3.14
CA LEU A 63 -1.50 -8.64 3.80
C LEU A 63 -0.58 -7.41 3.76
N TYR A 64 0.66 -7.57 4.23
CA TYR A 64 1.62 -6.46 4.24
C TYR A 64 2.11 -6.09 2.84
N GLY A 65 2.22 -7.05 1.92
CA GLY A 65 2.54 -6.80 0.52
C GLY A 65 1.45 -5.95 -0.16
N VAL A 66 0.19 -6.33 -0.01
CA VAL A 66 -0.96 -5.55 -0.53
C VAL A 66 -1.01 -4.16 0.12
N ALA A 67 -0.85 -4.09 1.45
CA ALA A 67 -0.81 -2.81 2.15
C ALA A 67 0.32 -1.90 1.63
N THR A 68 1.50 -2.47 1.39
CA THR A 68 2.65 -1.73 0.83
C THR A 68 2.36 -1.22 -0.58
N LEU A 69 1.69 -2.02 -1.44
CA LEU A 69 1.26 -1.55 -2.77
C LEU A 69 0.28 -0.38 -2.67
N VAL A 70 -0.70 -0.45 -1.77
CA VAL A 70 -1.67 0.63 -1.55
C VAL A 70 -0.97 1.89 -1.02
N ILE A 71 -0.07 1.76 -0.06
CA ILE A 71 0.73 2.88 0.48
C ILE A 71 1.58 3.50 -0.62
N THR A 72 2.22 2.68 -1.46
CA THR A 72 3.03 3.15 -2.60
C THR A 72 2.18 3.90 -3.62
N ALA A 73 1.00 3.38 -3.96
CA ALA A 73 0.08 4.06 -4.87
C ALA A 73 -0.39 5.41 -4.31
N ALA A 74 -0.73 5.45 -3.01
CA ALA A 74 -1.08 6.69 -2.31
C ALA A 74 0.07 7.70 -2.29
N PHE A 75 1.30 7.23 -2.01
CA PHE A 75 2.49 8.07 -2.04
C PHE A 75 2.74 8.67 -3.43
N ILE A 76 2.66 7.86 -4.50
CA ILE A 76 2.80 8.33 -5.88
C ILE A 76 1.72 9.39 -6.19
N GLY A 77 0.46 9.14 -5.78
CA GLY A 77 -0.63 10.10 -5.94
C GLY A 77 -0.34 11.45 -5.26
N LEU A 78 0.08 11.43 -4.00
CA LEU A 78 0.46 12.62 -3.25
C LEU A 78 1.67 13.34 -3.89
N TRP A 79 2.67 12.59 -4.35
CA TRP A 79 3.83 13.13 -5.03
C TRP A 79 3.45 13.86 -6.33
N VAL A 80 2.62 13.23 -7.18
CA VAL A 80 2.10 13.84 -8.41
C VAL A 80 1.30 15.12 -8.10
N MET A 81 0.44 15.08 -7.08
CA MET A 81 -0.32 16.26 -6.64
C MET A 81 0.60 17.39 -6.17
N SER A 82 1.66 17.07 -5.44
CA SER A 82 2.67 18.02 -4.97
C SER A 82 3.41 18.68 -6.13
N VAL A 83 3.87 17.89 -7.11
CA VAL A 83 4.54 18.40 -8.32
C VAL A 83 3.61 19.33 -9.12
N ARG A 84 2.36 18.92 -9.34
CA ARG A 84 1.35 19.75 -10.04
C ARG A 84 1.07 21.05 -9.29
N SER A 85 0.97 21.01 -7.95
CA SER A 85 0.77 22.19 -7.13
C SER A 85 1.98 23.15 -7.19
N ALA A 86 3.21 22.60 -7.19
CA ALA A 86 4.43 23.39 -7.33
C ALA A 86 4.51 24.07 -8.72
N TYR A 87 4.17 23.35 -9.77
CA TYR A 87 4.11 23.88 -11.13
C TYR A 87 3.07 25.01 -11.27
N LYS A 88 1.84 24.79 -10.78
CA LYS A 88 0.78 25.81 -10.77
C LYS A 88 1.20 27.08 -10.02
N SER A 89 1.87 26.93 -8.88
CA SER A 89 2.37 28.07 -8.10
C SER A 89 3.48 28.83 -8.84
N GLN A 90 4.24 28.16 -9.71
CA GLN A 90 5.25 28.81 -10.54
C GLN A 90 4.63 29.62 -11.65
N VAL A 91 3.65 29.08 -12.36
CA VAL A 91 2.93 29.79 -13.43
C VAL A 91 2.28 31.06 -12.87
N LEU A 92 1.61 30.95 -11.71
CA LEU A 92 1.00 32.12 -11.04
C LEU A 92 2.03 33.17 -10.63
N LEU A 93 3.24 32.76 -10.25
CA LEU A 93 4.33 33.70 -9.92
C LEU A 93 4.80 34.45 -11.17
N GLU A 94 4.90 33.77 -12.31
CA GLU A 94 5.33 34.35 -13.59
C GLU A 94 4.28 35.34 -14.16
N GLU A 95 2.99 34.98 -14.05
CA GLU A 95 1.89 35.80 -14.55
C GLU A 95 1.57 37.01 -13.64
N ASN A 96 1.52 36.82 -12.32
CA ASN A 96 1.03 37.80 -11.37
C ASN A 96 2.12 38.42 -10.49
N GLY A 97 3.38 38.01 -10.63
CA GLY A 97 4.51 38.47 -9.81
C GLY A 97 4.46 38.07 -8.33
N LYS A 98 3.43 37.29 -7.90
CA LYS A 98 3.23 36.86 -6.53
C LYS A 98 2.83 35.37 -6.52
N ALA A 99 3.55 34.56 -5.75
CA ALA A 99 3.12 33.19 -5.44
C ALA A 99 2.22 33.20 -4.20
N PRO A 100 1.20 32.33 -4.12
CA PRO A 100 0.39 32.17 -2.92
C PRO A 100 1.29 31.77 -1.73
N SER A 101 0.99 32.34 -0.57
CA SER A 101 1.66 32.01 0.69
C SER A 101 1.10 30.69 1.22
N PHE A 102 1.86 30.01 2.09
CA PHE A 102 1.34 28.85 2.83
C PHE A 102 0.03 29.17 3.58
N MET A 103 -0.09 30.35 4.15
CA MET A 103 -1.31 30.78 4.84
C MET A 103 -2.50 30.98 3.89
N ASP A 104 -2.24 31.39 2.65
CA ASP A 104 -3.28 31.51 1.63
C ASP A 104 -3.79 30.12 1.21
N ASP A 105 -2.87 29.14 1.05
CA ASP A 105 -3.22 27.74 0.77
C ASP A 105 -4.05 27.14 1.94
N VAL A 106 -3.68 27.44 3.20
CA VAL A 106 -4.42 26.98 4.39
C VAL A 106 -5.81 27.61 4.45
N ARG A 107 -5.94 28.92 4.20
CA ARG A 107 -7.25 29.58 4.15
C ARG A 107 -8.11 29.04 3.03
N GLU A 108 -7.55 28.84 1.83
CA GLU A 108 -8.28 28.22 0.72
C GLU A 108 -8.78 26.81 1.10
N LEU A 109 -7.97 26.03 1.83
CA LEU A 109 -8.35 24.69 2.28
C LEU A 109 -9.46 24.72 3.34
N LEU A 110 -9.42 25.70 4.26
CA LEU A 110 -10.40 25.82 5.35
C LEU A 110 -11.71 26.48 4.91
N ASP A 111 -11.66 27.36 3.92
CA ASP A 111 -12.83 28.10 3.43
C ASP A 111 -13.38 27.47 2.14
N ALA A 112 -12.70 27.68 1.01
CA ALA A 112 -13.20 27.26 -0.30
C ALA A 112 -13.19 25.73 -0.48
N LYS A 113 -12.25 25.01 0.17
CA LYS A 113 -12.09 23.56 0.07
C LYS A 113 -12.40 22.83 1.39
N ALA A 114 -13.14 23.47 2.31
CA ALA A 114 -13.51 22.86 3.59
C ALA A 114 -14.21 21.49 3.43
N HIS A 115 -15.02 21.34 2.39
CA HIS A 115 -15.67 20.07 2.04
C HIS A 115 -14.67 18.95 1.76
N VAL A 116 -13.53 19.26 1.12
CA VAL A 116 -12.47 18.25 0.85
C VAL A 116 -11.82 17.80 2.16
N LEU A 117 -11.54 18.75 3.07
CA LEU A 117 -10.96 18.45 4.37
C LEU A 117 -11.91 17.61 5.23
N LEU A 118 -13.21 17.97 5.26
CA LEU A 118 -14.23 17.24 6.01
C LEU A 118 -14.46 15.82 5.45
N MET A 119 -14.40 15.66 4.13
CA MET A 119 -14.55 14.35 3.49
C MET A 119 -13.29 13.49 3.55
N PHE A 120 -12.12 14.08 3.81
CA PHE A 120 -10.85 13.36 3.83
C PHE A 120 -10.82 12.26 4.90
N LEU A 121 -11.23 12.56 6.13
CA LEU A 121 -11.18 11.61 7.24
C LEU A 121 -12.13 10.41 7.04
N PRO A 122 -13.41 10.58 6.67
CA PRO A 122 -14.28 9.45 6.31
C PRO A 122 -13.76 8.65 5.12
N THR A 123 -13.25 9.31 4.07
CA THR A 123 -12.71 8.64 2.89
C THR A 123 -11.48 7.82 3.25
N LEU A 124 -10.58 8.33 4.08
CA LEU A 124 -9.42 7.61 4.60
C LEU A 124 -9.88 6.39 5.42
N GLY A 125 -10.89 6.56 6.26
CA GLY A 125 -11.49 5.45 7.01
C GLY A 125 -12.01 4.33 6.10
N ILE A 126 -12.77 4.68 5.06
CA ILE A 126 -13.25 3.71 4.06
C ILE A 126 -12.07 3.05 3.33
N ALA A 127 -11.06 3.80 2.93
CA ALA A 127 -9.88 3.26 2.25
C ALA A 127 -9.14 2.23 3.12
N VAL A 128 -8.94 2.52 4.40
CA VAL A 128 -8.18 1.65 5.31
C VAL A 128 -9.02 0.46 5.80
N PHE A 129 -10.28 0.67 6.18
CA PHE A 129 -11.09 -0.36 6.84
C PHE A 129 -12.01 -1.14 5.88
N THR A 130 -12.22 -0.67 4.67
CA THR A 130 -13.07 -1.34 3.68
C THR A 130 -12.29 -1.74 2.44
N VAL A 131 -11.62 -0.79 1.77
CA VAL A 131 -10.97 -1.06 0.47
C VAL A 131 -9.76 -1.96 0.64
N LEU A 132 -8.90 -1.71 1.64
CA LEU A 132 -7.69 -2.53 1.86
C LEU A 132 -8.03 -3.99 2.21
N PRO A 133 -8.92 -4.30 3.19
CA PRO A 133 -9.35 -5.66 3.44
C PRO A 133 -10.04 -6.31 2.23
N LEU A 134 -10.82 -5.55 1.45
CA LEU A 134 -11.46 -6.07 0.24
C LEU A 134 -10.43 -6.50 -0.81
N ILE A 135 -9.41 -5.67 -1.08
CA ILE A 135 -8.31 -6.03 -1.98
C ILE A 135 -7.59 -7.28 -1.48
N PHE A 136 -7.32 -7.37 -0.16
CA PHE A 136 -6.72 -8.54 0.45
C PHE A 136 -7.59 -9.80 0.25
N MET A 137 -8.88 -9.74 0.53
CA MET A 137 -9.81 -10.87 0.33
C MET A 137 -9.91 -11.31 -1.12
N ILE A 138 -9.97 -10.35 -2.06
CA ILE A 138 -9.94 -10.66 -3.49
C ILE A 138 -8.62 -11.35 -3.85
N SER A 139 -7.48 -10.85 -3.34
CA SER A 139 -6.17 -11.46 -3.59
C SER A 139 -6.09 -12.89 -3.06
N MET A 140 -6.69 -13.17 -1.89
CA MET A 140 -6.76 -14.54 -1.32
C MET A 140 -7.47 -15.52 -2.25
N ALA A 141 -8.49 -15.09 -3.01
CA ALA A 141 -9.22 -15.95 -3.94
C ALA A 141 -8.35 -16.51 -5.09
N PHE A 142 -7.21 -15.87 -5.36
CA PHE A 142 -6.23 -16.31 -6.37
C PHE A 142 -5.12 -17.16 -5.79
N THR A 143 -5.19 -17.56 -4.51
CA THR A 143 -4.18 -18.37 -3.84
C THR A 143 -4.68 -19.80 -3.56
N SER A 144 -3.75 -20.72 -3.25
CA SER A 144 -4.05 -22.07 -2.79
C SER A 144 -4.41 -22.17 -1.31
N TYR A 145 -4.87 -21.08 -0.70
CA TYR A 145 -5.28 -21.05 0.70
C TYR A 145 -6.44 -22.01 0.96
N ASP A 146 -6.23 -23.01 1.80
CA ASP A 146 -7.25 -23.96 2.23
C ASP A 146 -6.96 -24.44 3.67
N HIS A 147 -7.80 -25.29 4.24
CA HIS A 147 -7.63 -25.84 5.58
C HIS A 147 -6.37 -26.71 5.78
N LYS A 148 -5.69 -27.12 4.69
CA LYS A 148 -4.42 -27.86 4.73
C LYS A 148 -3.22 -26.93 4.57
N HIS A 149 -3.39 -25.77 3.93
CA HIS A 149 -2.35 -24.81 3.58
C HIS A 149 -2.60 -23.46 4.28
N LEU A 150 -2.70 -23.47 5.62
CA LEU A 150 -3.00 -22.27 6.40
C LEU A 150 -1.80 -21.34 6.58
N VAL A 151 -0.58 -21.91 6.59
CA VAL A 151 0.65 -21.16 6.91
C VAL A 151 1.38 -20.75 5.65
N LEU A 152 1.62 -21.72 4.76
CA LEU A 152 2.33 -21.52 3.51
C LEU A 152 1.43 -21.93 2.35
N PHE A 153 1.14 -21.00 1.45
CA PHE A 153 0.37 -21.20 0.23
C PHE A 153 0.98 -20.37 -0.91
N HIS A 154 0.54 -20.61 -2.13
CA HIS A 154 1.10 -19.98 -3.34
C HIS A 154 -0.02 -19.45 -4.25
N TRP A 155 0.36 -18.69 -5.24
CA TRP A 155 -0.56 -18.20 -6.25
C TRP A 155 -1.01 -19.35 -7.18
N VAL A 156 -2.32 -19.48 -7.39
CA VAL A 156 -2.94 -20.45 -8.31
C VAL A 156 -3.72 -19.74 -9.44
N GLY A 157 -3.73 -18.41 -9.44
CA GLY A 157 -4.43 -17.64 -10.45
C GLY A 157 -5.94 -17.96 -10.49
N PHE A 158 -6.46 -18.32 -11.65
CA PHE A 158 -7.90 -18.59 -11.86
C PHE A 158 -8.33 -20.02 -11.60
N GLU A 159 -7.46 -20.91 -11.10
CA GLU A 159 -7.81 -22.32 -10.86
C GLU A 159 -9.00 -22.49 -9.92
N ASN A 160 -9.08 -21.70 -8.85
CA ASN A 160 -10.19 -21.77 -7.90
C ASN A 160 -11.53 -21.46 -8.58
N PHE A 161 -11.54 -20.46 -9.45
CA PHE A 161 -12.73 -20.10 -10.22
C PHE A 161 -13.10 -21.20 -11.23
N ALA A 162 -12.11 -21.78 -11.93
CA ALA A 162 -12.32 -22.89 -12.85
C ALA A 162 -12.94 -24.09 -12.12
N LYS A 163 -12.47 -24.43 -10.92
CA LYS A 163 -13.02 -25.51 -10.09
C LYS A 163 -14.48 -25.23 -9.69
N VAL A 164 -14.81 -24.00 -9.29
CA VAL A 164 -16.18 -23.61 -8.92
C VAL A 164 -17.11 -23.72 -10.12
N PHE A 165 -16.71 -23.20 -11.28
CA PHE A 165 -17.54 -23.26 -12.49
C PHE A 165 -17.67 -24.67 -13.07
N SER A 166 -16.64 -25.51 -12.98
CA SER A 166 -16.71 -26.90 -13.45
C SER A 166 -17.58 -27.78 -12.53
N ASN A 167 -17.53 -27.56 -11.21
CA ASN A 167 -18.37 -28.29 -10.25
C ASN A 167 -19.81 -27.78 -10.20
N SER A 168 -20.10 -26.57 -10.69
CA SER A 168 -21.46 -26.04 -10.77
C SER A 168 -22.35 -26.76 -11.82
N GLY A 169 -21.74 -27.61 -12.66
CA GLY A 169 -22.46 -28.47 -13.62
C GLY A 169 -22.62 -29.93 -13.18
N GLY A 170 -22.08 -30.32 -12.04
CA GLY A 170 -22.15 -31.68 -11.50
C GLY A 170 -22.99 -31.72 -10.23
N THR A 171 -24.07 -32.46 -10.25
CA THR A 171 -24.91 -32.81 -9.10
C THR A 171 -24.06 -33.13 -7.87
N VAL A 172 -24.37 -32.43 -6.79
CA VAL A 172 -23.92 -32.79 -5.43
C VAL A 172 -24.55 -34.15 -5.13
N ASN A 173 -23.77 -35.22 -5.16
CA ASN A 173 -24.09 -36.49 -4.53
C ASN A 173 -23.42 -36.53 -3.17
#